data_a67a293229cd040b3e756677789eafc3
#
_entry.id   a67a293229cd040b3e756677789eafc3
#
_cell.length_a   1.000
_cell.length_b   1.000
_cell.length_c   1.000
_cell.angle_alpha   90.00
_cell.angle_beta   90.00
_cell.angle_gamma   90.00
#
_symmetry.space_group_name_H-M   'P 1'
#
loop_
_entity.id
_entity.type
_entity.pdbx_description
1 polymer ?
#
loop_
_entity_poly.entity_id
_entity_poly.type
_entity_poly.pdbx_seq_one_letter_code
_entity_poly.pdbx_strand_id
1 'polypeptide(L)'
;MAKRNSLGKLATSVLQEFRGSLSSLEPTYTHIYVDSLASEEVILAVHSYFMPERTDATVRVSKLADGVSFVSGGIGRTGKNAAIPDIAVIIPTPTSQYEDALTMLVSHSIPCAVVVESAVEAQQIADTLYNTGLISIVAGTTEEVLFDRLSSWIATATEKSVSFAAAYPLCRTQVVKQITAACAKDNAAIGAVSLLPGSDMPLMTARQIRLALDITAAYNINMNVETIAELLGVVGAGFGYRTVARTVAGTVPGFGWALKAGMGYAGTHTTARVIHAYARKIAEKRDGVAADSSTKTGTSSASTGASATADTNSQSNTVEIATTQSLAKR
;
A
#
# COMPACT_ATOMS: atom_id res chain seq x y z
N MET A 1 3.75 -44.40 -3.44
CA MET A 1 3.79 -43.65 -2.18
C MET A 1 4.97 -42.66 -2.08
N ALA A 2 6.14 -42.90 -2.65
CA ALA A 2 7.33 -42.03 -2.56
C ALA A 2 7.17 -40.62 -3.23
N LYS A 3 6.40 -40.49 -4.31
CA LYS A 3 6.20 -39.21 -5.03
C LYS A 3 5.37 -38.15 -4.24
N ARG A 4 4.46 -38.62 -3.35
CA ARG A 4 3.63 -37.71 -2.49
C ARG A 4 4.44 -37.10 -1.37
N ASN A 5 5.47 -37.80 -0.87
CA ASN A 5 6.34 -37.28 0.20
C ASN A 5 7.38 -36.26 -0.30
N SER A 6 7.77 -36.29 -1.58
CA SER A 6 8.72 -35.33 -2.14
C SER A 6 8.07 -33.96 -2.42
N LEU A 7 6.82 -33.92 -2.87
CA LEU A 7 6.04 -32.71 -3.04
C LEU A 7 5.74 -32.00 -1.72
N GLY A 8 5.44 -32.76 -0.66
CA GLY A 8 5.25 -32.22 0.69
C GLY A 8 6.53 -31.63 1.26
N LYS A 9 7.68 -32.27 1.04
CA LYS A 9 9.00 -31.76 1.48
C LYS A 9 9.44 -30.51 0.70
N LEU A 10 9.17 -30.42 -0.60
CA LEU A 10 9.42 -29.23 -1.41
C LEU A 10 8.50 -28.08 -1.01
N ALA A 11 7.23 -28.35 -0.74
CA ALA A 11 6.31 -27.34 -0.24
C ALA A 11 6.75 -26.81 1.13
N THR A 12 7.16 -27.69 2.05
CA THR A 12 7.63 -27.28 3.39
C THR A 12 8.97 -26.54 3.33
N SER A 13 9.91 -26.88 2.47
CA SER A 13 11.18 -26.16 2.33
C SER A 13 10.96 -24.77 1.70
N VAL A 14 10.12 -24.67 0.68
CA VAL A 14 9.70 -23.39 0.09
C VAL A 14 8.96 -22.53 1.13
N LEU A 15 8.05 -23.12 1.91
CA LEU A 15 7.33 -22.43 2.98
C LEU A 15 8.25 -22.00 4.12
N GLN A 16 9.33 -22.74 4.40
CA GLN A 16 10.29 -22.41 5.45
C GLN A 16 11.23 -21.25 5.03
N GLU A 17 11.61 -21.19 3.77
CA GLU A 17 12.34 -20.10 3.16
C GLU A 17 11.50 -18.80 3.12
N PHE A 18 10.20 -18.93 2.86
CA PHE A 18 9.24 -17.83 2.89
C PHE A 18 8.86 -17.35 4.30
N ARG A 19 8.97 -18.20 5.34
CA ARG A 19 8.74 -17.76 6.74
C ARG A 19 9.67 -16.64 7.19
N GLY A 20 10.89 -16.59 6.65
CA GLY A 20 11.83 -15.47 6.90
C GLY A 20 11.55 -14.22 6.07
N SER A 21 10.78 -14.36 5.01
CA SER A 21 10.44 -13.28 4.04
C SER A 21 8.95 -12.90 4.08
N LEU A 22 8.21 -13.32 5.12
CA LEU A 22 6.86 -12.80 5.36
C LEU A 22 6.98 -11.30 5.52
N SER A 23 6.32 -10.56 4.64
CA SER A 23 6.29 -9.09 4.67
C SER A 23 5.76 -8.66 6.04
N SER A 24 6.67 -8.49 7.00
CA SER A 24 6.32 -7.74 8.20
C SER A 24 5.97 -6.35 7.70
N LEU A 25 4.73 -5.93 7.93
CA LEU A 25 4.32 -4.57 7.61
C LEU A 25 5.27 -3.62 8.34
N GLU A 26 5.95 -2.78 7.57
CA GLU A 26 6.89 -1.81 8.10
C GLU A 26 6.13 -0.53 8.49
N PRO A 27 6.65 0.22 9.49
CA PRO A 27 6.17 1.56 9.75
C PRO A 27 6.29 2.43 8.49
N THR A 28 5.29 3.29 8.27
CA THR A 28 5.29 4.22 7.14
C THR A 28 5.37 5.66 7.60
N TYR A 29 6.17 6.46 6.88
CA TYR A 29 6.29 7.87 7.17
C TYR A 29 6.05 8.70 5.91
N THR A 30 4.99 9.52 5.95
CA THR A 30 4.61 10.47 4.90
C THR A 30 4.89 11.90 5.37
N HIS A 31 5.54 12.71 4.56
CA HIS A 31 5.69 14.14 4.83
C HIS A 31 4.98 14.97 3.77
N ILE A 32 4.08 15.84 4.20
CA ILE A 32 3.28 16.72 3.34
C ILE A 32 3.78 18.14 3.55
N TYR A 33 4.20 18.78 2.47
CA TYR A 33 4.63 20.18 2.45
C TYR A 33 3.56 21.01 1.76
N VAL A 34 3.05 22.03 2.44
CA VAL A 34 1.91 22.84 2.00
C VAL A 34 2.33 24.30 1.85
N ASP A 35 2.05 24.90 0.69
CA ASP A 35 2.12 26.34 0.57
C ASP A 35 0.98 27.00 1.34
N SER A 36 1.25 28.12 1.99
CA SER A 36 0.26 28.85 2.80
C SER A 36 -0.90 29.45 1.99
N LEU A 37 -0.72 29.57 0.68
CA LEU A 37 -1.71 30.08 -0.26
C LEU A 37 -2.38 28.96 -1.09
N ALA A 38 -2.04 27.69 -0.83
CA ALA A 38 -2.66 26.56 -1.52
C ALA A 38 -4.15 26.46 -1.20
N SER A 39 -4.91 25.88 -2.12
CA SER A 39 -6.35 25.67 -1.97
C SER A 39 -6.67 24.84 -0.73
N GLU A 40 -7.57 25.32 0.11
CA GLU A 40 -8.03 24.62 1.31
C GLU A 40 -8.68 23.26 0.93
N GLU A 41 -9.39 23.22 -0.21
CA GLU A 41 -10.04 22.02 -0.70
C GLU A 41 -9.01 20.92 -1.02
N VAL A 42 -7.92 21.24 -1.70
CA VAL A 42 -6.84 20.29 -2.00
C VAL A 42 -6.13 19.86 -0.73
N ILE A 43 -5.87 20.79 0.19
CA ILE A 43 -5.22 20.47 1.48
C ILE A 43 -6.08 19.47 2.26
N LEU A 44 -7.38 19.72 2.37
CA LEU A 44 -8.32 18.84 3.07
C LEU A 44 -8.44 17.49 2.38
N ALA A 45 -8.51 17.44 1.05
CA ALA A 45 -8.55 16.19 0.29
C ALA A 45 -7.28 15.35 0.52
N VAL A 46 -6.10 15.95 0.42
CA VAL A 46 -4.84 15.25 0.69
C VAL A 46 -4.75 14.80 2.14
N HIS A 47 -5.18 15.64 3.09
CA HIS A 47 -5.20 15.26 4.50
C HIS A 47 -6.14 14.09 4.76
N SER A 48 -7.36 14.09 4.19
CA SER A 48 -8.31 12.98 4.34
C SER A 48 -7.77 11.69 3.71
N TYR A 49 -7.06 11.79 2.59
CA TYR A 49 -6.42 10.66 1.94
C TYR A 49 -5.39 9.97 2.85
N PHE A 50 -4.58 10.74 3.55
CA PHE A 50 -3.52 10.24 4.43
C PHE A 50 -3.96 10.06 5.88
N MET A 51 -5.25 9.83 6.14
CA MET A 51 -5.71 9.40 7.48
C MET A 51 -5.34 7.93 7.70
N PRO A 52 -4.41 7.62 8.62
CA PRO A 52 -3.94 6.26 8.79
C PRO A 52 -4.89 5.42 9.66
N GLU A 53 -5.12 4.16 9.27
CA GLU A 53 -5.76 3.15 10.13
C GLU A 53 -4.77 2.46 11.09
N ARG A 54 -3.45 2.59 10.82
CA ARG A 54 -2.41 1.95 11.63
C ARG A 54 -1.72 2.96 12.54
N THR A 55 -1.41 2.53 13.76
CA THR A 55 -0.75 3.37 14.77
C THR A 55 0.74 3.60 14.52
N ASP A 56 1.37 2.78 13.67
CA ASP A 56 2.77 2.89 13.26
C ASP A 56 2.95 3.66 11.95
N ALA A 57 1.88 4.21 11.40
CA ALA A 57 1.94 5.13 10.29
C ALA A 57 2.02 6.57 10.79
N THR A 58 3.02 7.30 10.32
CA THR A 58 3.25 8.69 10.71
C THR A 58 3.01 9.60 9.53
N VAL A 59 2.20 10.65 9.74
CA VAL A 59 2.00 11.74 8.78
C VAL A 59 2.46 13.02 9.43
N ARG A 60 3.33 13.74 8.75
CA ARG A 60 3.78 15.08 9.17
C ARG A 60 3.36 16.10 8.12
N VAL A 61 2.85 17.24 8.57
CA VAL A 61 2.52 18.37 7.71
C VAL A 61 3.43 19.55 8.10
N SER A 62 4.06 20.18 7.12
CA SER A 62 4.92 21.34 7.31
C SER A 62 4.62 22.40 6.25
N LYS A 63 4.93 23.65 6.57
CA LYS A 63 4.85 24.72 5.57
C LYS A 63 5.98 24.57 4.56
N LEU A 64 5.68 24.74 3.29
CA LEU A 64 6.68 24.68 2.23
C LEU A 64 7.75 25.77 2.40
N ALA A 65 7.36 26.96 2.87
CA ALA A 65 8.25 28.09 3.15
C ALA A 65 9.31 27.80 4.23
N ASP A 66 9.07 26.82 5.13
CA ASP A 66 10.05 26.43 6.15
C ASP A 66 11.21 25.60 5.58
N GLY A 67 11.11 25.24 4.29
CA GLY A 67 12.07 24.40 3.59
C GLY A 67 12.03 22.94 4.03
N VAL A 68 12.81 22.11 3.33
CA VAL A 68 13.00 20.70 3.65
C VAL A 68 14.30 20.55 4.43
N SER A 69 14.23 20.04 5.65
CA SER A 69 15.41 19.76 6.46
C SER A 69 15.34 18.36 7.04
N PHE A 70 16.40 17.57 6.80
CA PHE A 70 16.59 16.26 7.41
C PHE A 70 17.73 16.38 8.44
N VAL A 71 17.42 16.11 9.69
CA VAL A 71 18.46 16.05 10.72
C VAL A 71 19.17 14.70 10.60
N SER A 72 20.35 14.72 10.02
CA SER A 72 21.25 13.56 10.00
C SER A 72 21.82 13.38 11.41
N GLY A 73 21.27 12.46 12.18
CA GLY A 73 21.79 12.19 13.52
C GLY A 73 21.02 11.15 14.28
N GLY A 74 21.67 10.06 14.54
CA GLY A 74 21.48 8.96 15.45
C GLY A 74 20.25 8.92 16.35
N ILE A 75 19.82 7.70 16.61
CA ILE A 75 18.79 7.31 17.58
C ILE A 75 19.01 8.04 18.92
N GLY A 76 18.36 9.17 19.10
CA GLY A 76 18.34 9.95 20.33
C GLY A 76 16.93 9.99 20.93
N ARG A 77 16.81 9.59 22.19
CA ARG A 77 15.57 9.44 22.98
C ARG A 77 14.83 10.75 23.30
N THR A 78 14.96 11.79 22.52
CA THR A 78 14.23 13.05 22.69
C THR A 78 13.67 13.54 21.36
N GLY A 79 12.43 13.39 21.21
CA GLY A 79 11.36 13.83 20.30
C GLY A 79 11.56 14.90 19.21
N LYS A 80 12.75 15.08 18.64
CA LYS A 80 13.01 16.06 17.56
C LYS A 80 13.88 15.55 16.40
N ASN A 81 14.05 14.25 16.26
CA ASN A 81 14.76 13.70 15.12
C ASN A 81 13.76 13.55 13.96
N ALA A 82 13.87 14.40 12.96
CA ALA A 82 13.13 14.24 11.71
C ALA A 82 13.63 12.96 11.03
N ALA A 83 12.88 11.88 11.16
CA ALA A 83 13.12 10.68 10.37
C ALA A 83 13.01 11.03 8.88
N ILE A 84 13.76 10.35 8.03
CA ILE A 84 13.64 10.50 6.56
C ILE A 84 12.28 9.90 6.16
N PRO A 85 11.42 10.63 5.45
CA PRO A 85 10.14 10.09 5.02
C PRO A 85 10.30 9.05 3.92
N ASP A 86 9.39 8.08 3.88
CA ASP A 86 9.32 7.10 2.80
C ASP A 86 8.80 7.72 1.49
N ILE A 87 7.90 8.69 1.62
CA ILE A 87 7.35 9.48 0.53
C ILE A 87 7.12 10.92 0.98
N ALA A 88 7.16 11.86 0.03
CA ALA A 88 6.80 13.24 0.25
C ALA A 88 5.67 13.68 -0.69
N VAL A 89 4.83 14.59 -0.21
CA VAL A 89 3.79 15.24 -1.02
C VAL A 89 4.00 16.75 -0.91
N ILE A 90 4.03 17.45 -2.03
CA ILE A 90 4.11 18.91 -2.07
C ILE A 90 2.81 19.44 -2.66
N ILE A 91 2.19 20.38 -1.97
CA ILE A 91 1.00 21.11 -2.45
C ILE A 91 1.46 22.57 -2.68
N PRO A 92 1.93 22.88 -3.90
CA PRO A 92 2.42 24.21 -4.23
C PRO A 92 1.28 25.13 -4.69
N THR A 93 1.62 26.40 -4.91
CA THR A 93 0.85 27.34 -5.74
C THR A 93 1.70 27.74 -6.95
N PRO A 94 1.13 28.39 -7.97
CA PRO A 94 1.90 28.86 -9.12
C PRO A 94 3.05 29.82 -8.78
N THR A 95 3.03 30.41 -7.58
CA THR A 95 4.05 31.35 -7.11
C THR A 95 5.00 30.76 -6.07
N SER A 96 4.82 29.49 -5.70
CA SER A 96 5.66 28.81 -4.70
C SER A 96 7.07 28.57 -5.22
N GLN A 97 8.03 28.71 -4.32
CA GLN A 97 9.41 28.27 -4.55
C GLN A 97 9.58 26.84 -3.98
N TYR A 98 9.31 25.84 -4.80
CA TYR A 98 9.36 24.43 -4.37
C TYR A 98 10.55 23.66 -4.98
N GLU A 99 11.34 24.27 -5.85
CA GLU A 99 12.45 23.61 -6.57
C GLU A 99 13.55 23.17 -5.60
N ASP A 100 13.87 23.99 -4.60
CA ASP A 100 14.86 23.64 -3.57
C ASP A 100 14.37 22.47 -2.73
N ALA A 101 13.08 22.45 -2.39
CA ALA A 101 12.45 21.34 -1.66
C ALA A 101 12.52 20.03 -2.47
N LEU A 102 12.19 20.09 -3.77
CA LEU A 102 12.31 18.93 -4.66
C LEU A 102 13.75 18.46 -4.79
N THR A 103 14.70 19.38 -4.95
CA THR A 103 16.12 19.03 -5.04
C THR A 103 16.61 18.30 -3.79
N MET A 104 16.21 18.77 -2.62
CA MET A 104 16.53 18.11 -1.35
C MET A 104 15.91 16.72 -1.24
N LEU A 105 14.63 16.55 -1.61
CA LEU A 105 13.95 15.25 -1.58
C LEU A 105 14.61 14.26 -2.54
N VAL A 106 14.88 14.69 -3.77
CA VAL A 106 15.54 13.86 -4.79
C VAL A 106 16.95 13.45 -4.38
N SER A 107 17.74 14.35 -3.78
CA SER A 107 19.09 14.07 -3.30
C SER A 107 19.11 12.98 -2.22
N HIS A 108 18.03 12.80 -1.49
CA HIS A 108 17.84 11.74 -0.49
C HIS A 108 17.08 10.54 -1.04
N SER A 109 16.84 10.47 -2.36
CA SER A 109 16.10 9.39 -3.02
C SER A 109 14.67 9.23 -2.50
N ILE A 110 14.02 10.32 -2.07
CA ILE A 110 12.65 10.30 -1.56
C ILE A 110 11.68 10.54 -2.72
N PRO A 111 10.78 9.60 -3.02
CA PRO A 111 9.73 9.80 -4.01
C PRO A 111 8.81 10.96 -3.59
N CYS A 112 8.51 11.86 -4.54
CA CYS A 112 7.71 13.04 -4.29
C CYS A 112 6.55 13.16 -5.27
N ALA A 113 5.34 13.40 -4.75
CA ALA A 113 4.19 13.81 -5.53
C ALA A 113 3.99 15.32 -5.41
N VAL A 114 3.96 16.02 -6.53
CA VAL A 114 3.53 17.42 -6.61
C VAL A 114 2.05 17.43 -6.96
N VAL A 115 1.22 17.84 -6.01
CA VAL A 115 -0.25 17.81 -6.13
C VAL A 115 -0.75 19.16 -6.59
N VAL A 116 -1.52 19.17 -7.68
CA VAL A 116 -2.08 20.38 -8.30
C VAL A 116 -3.55 20.17 -8.68
N GLU A 117 -4.30 21.25 -8.81
CA GLU A 117 -5.73 21.18 -9.11
C GLU A 117 -6.03 20.89 -10.57
N SER A 118 -5.22 21.42 -11.48
CA SER A 118 -5.52 21.39 -12.90
C SER A 118 -4.45 20.73 -13.75
N ALA A 119 -4.88 20.20 -14.91
CA ALA A 119 -3.95 19.67 -15.91
C ALA A 119 -3.08 20.77 -16.54
N VAL A 120 -3.55 22.02 -16.59
CA VAL A 120 -2.79 23.16 -17.12
C VAL A 120 -1.61 23.47 -16.18
N GLU A 121 -1.86 23.54 -14.90
CA GLU A 121 -0.84 23.74 -13.87
C GLU A 121 0.17 22.59 -13.87
N ALA A 122 -0.33 21.34 -13.98
CA ALA A 122 0.52 20.16 -14.11
C ALA A 122 1.48 20.26 -15.31
N GLN A 123 1.00 20.76 -16.44
CA GLN A 123 1.82 20.92 -17.64
C GLN A 123 2.89 22.01 -17.45
N GLN A 124 2.54 23.13 -16.85
CA GLN A 124 3.49 24.21 -16.54
C GLN A 124 4.62 23.74 -15.64
N ILE A 125 4.29 22.93 -14.61
CA ILE A 125 5.27 22.34 -13.72
C ILE A 125 6.12 21.31 -14.46
N ALA A 126 5.50 20.45 -15.29
CA ALA A 126 6.21 19.43 -16.05
C ALA A 126 7.24 20.02 -17.02
N ASP A 127 6.94 21.16 -17.62
CA ASP A 127 7.84 21.87 -18.55
C ASP A 127 9.06 22.47 -17.83
N THR A 128 8.95 22.68 -16.52
CA THR A 128 10.02 23.29 -15.70
C THR A 128 10.88 22.25 -14.99
N LEU A 129 10.32 21.08 -14.68
CA LEU A 129 11.00 20.05 -13.89
C LEU A 129 11.82 19.08 -14.75
N TYR A 130 13.06 18.81 -14.30
CA TYR A 130 13.82 17.70 -14.82
C TYR A 130 13.22 16.38 -14.35
N ASN A 131 12.90 15.47 -15.29
CA ASN A 131 12.36 14.16 -14.97
C ASN A 131 13.44 13.27 -14.32
N THR A 132 13.38 13.13 -13.00
CA THR A 132 14.32 12.28 -12.24
C THR A 132 13.76 10.88 -11.97
N GLY A 133 12.53 10.58 -12.38
CA GLY A 133 11.83 9.34 -12.02
C GLY A 133 11.33 9.28 -10.58
N LEU A 134 11.78 10.18 -9.70
CA LEU A 134 11.34 10.28 -8.31
C LEU A 134 10.23 11.32 -8.12
N ILE A 135 10.04 12.23 -9.07
CA ILE A 135 9.02 13.27 -9.01
C ILE A 135 7.85 12.84 -9.89
N SER A 136 6.65 12.92 -9.34
CA SER A 136 5.40 12.68 -10.08
C SER A 136 4.45 13.86 -9.87
N ILE A 137 3.84 14.34 -10.95
CA ILE A 137 2.85 15.40 -10.88
C ILE A 137 1.47 14.74 -10.83
N VAL A 138 0.73 15.04 -9.78
CA VAL A 138 -0.60 14.48 -9.49
C VAL A 138 -1.62 15.60 -9.59
N ALA A 139 -2.28 15.69 -10.74
CA ALA A 139 -3.34 16.67 -10.95
C ALA A 139 -4.72 16.04 -10.70
N GLY A 140 -5.61 16.71 -9.99
CA GLY A 140 -6.97 16.22 -9.76
C GLY A 140 -7.95 17.38 -9.63
N THR A 141 -8.89 17.48 -10.58
CA THR A 141 -9.97 18.47 -10.57
C THR A 141 -11.12 18.07 -9.63
N THR A 142 -11.16 16.84 -9.20
CA THR A 142 -12.09 16.30 -8.21
C THR A 142 -11.35 15.40 -7.24
N GLU A 143 -11.89 15.28 -6.05
CA GLU A 143 -11.33 14.43 -4.99
C GLU A 143 -11.14 12.97 -5.45
N GLU A 144 -12.11 12.42 -6.17
CA GLU A 144 -12.04 11.04 -6.69
C GLU A 144 -10.86 10.85 -7.66
N VAL A 145 -10.68 11.78 -8.60
CA VAL A 145 -9.56 11.74 -9.57
C VAL A 145 -8.22 11.91 -8.86
N LEU A 146 -8.15 12.81 -7.88
CA LEU A 146 -6.97 13.02 -7.06
C LEU A 146 -6.58 11.74 -6.31
N PHE A 147 -7.55 11.10 -5.66
CA PHE A 147 -7.34 9.87 -4.89
C PHE A 147 -6.91 8.69 -5.76
N ASP A 148 -7.50 8.53 -6.94
CA ASP A 148 -7.08 7.46 -7.87
C ASP A 148 -5.64 7.66 -8.35
N ARG A 149 -5.25 8.90 -8.66
CA ARG A 149 -3.89 9.23 -9.09
C ARG A 149 -2.86 9.10 -7.96
N LEU A 150 -3.17 9.59 -6.75
CA LEU A 150 -2.32 9.38 -5.57
C LEU A 150 -2.13 7.90 -5.28
N SER A 151 -3.22 7.12 -5.34
CA SER A 151 -3.18 5.67 -5.13
C SER A 151 -2.31 4.97 -6.15
N SER A 152 -2.42 5.35 -7.42
CA SER A 152 -1.62 4.81 -8.51
C SER A 152 -0.15 5.17 -8.36
N TRP A 153 0.15 6.38 -7.90
CA TRP A 153 1.51 6.83 -7.62
C TRP A 153 2.11 6.04 -6.44
N ILE A 154 1.45 5.97 -5.29
CA ILE A 154 1.94 5.23 -4.11
C ILE A 154 2.24 3.77 -4.46
N ALA A 155 1.39 3.14 -5.29
CA ALA A 155 1.56 1.75 -5.69
C ALA A 155 2.88 1.48 -6.43
N THR A 156 3.52 2.51 -7.00
CA THR A 156 4.77 2.40 -7.78
C THR A 156 5.93 3.19 -7.22
N ALA A 157 5.68 4.17 -6.36
CA ALA A 157 6.69 5.09 -5.86
C ALA A 157 7.61 4.47 -4.79
N THR A 158 7.13 3.50 -4.04
CA THR A 158 7.86 2.93 -2.92
C THR A 158 7.78 1.41 -2.88
N GLU A 159 8.87 0.77 -2.43
CA GLU A 159 8.89 -0.67 -2.16
C GLU A 159 7.97 -1.06 -0.98
N LYS A 160 7.64 -0.10 -0.10
CA LYS A 160 6.72 -0.27 1.03
C LYS A 160 5.24 -0.14 0.64
N SER A 161 4.89 -0.23 -0.64
CA SER A 161 3.52 -0.01 -1.13
C SER A 161 2.46 -0.84 -0.40
N VAL A 162 2.77 -2.09 -0.02
CA VAL A 162 1.88 -2.96 0.78
C VAL A 162 1.67 -2.39 2.19
N SER A 163 2.72 -1.88 2.84
CA SER A 163 2.61 -1.23 4.15
C SER A 163 1.79 0.06 4.08
N PHE A 164 1.96 0.84 3.00
CA PHE A 164 1.11 1.99 2.71
C PHE A 164 -0.36 1.59 2.51
N ALA A 165 -0.64 0.52 1.78
CA ALA A 165 -2.00 0.02 1.58
C ALA A 165 -2.64 -0.46 2.89
N ALA A 166 -1.84 -1.04 3.79
CA ALA A 166 -2.31 -1.42 5.11
C ALA A 166 -2.61 -0.22 6.00
N ALA A 167 -1.83 0.87 5.85
CA ALA A 167 -2.00 2.09 6.61
C ALA A 167 -3.11 3.00 6.06
N TYR A 168 -3.22 3.10 4.73
CA TYR A 168 -4.11 4.03 4.05
C TYR A 168 -5.11 3.30 3.16
N PRO A 169 -6.38 3.16 3.56
CA PRO A 169 -7.38 2.34 2.87
C PRO A 169 -7.60 2.71 1.41
N LEU A 170 -7.50 3.99 1.09
CA LEU A 170 -7.81 4.51 -0.24
C LEU A 170 -6.84 3.99 -1.33
N CYS A 171 -5.58 3.66 -0.98
CA CYS A 171 -4.64 3.13 -1.98
C CYS A 171 -4.67 1.59 -2.14
N ARG A 172 -5.42 0.85 -1.30
CA ARG A 172 -5.45 -0.63 -1.30
C ARG A 172 -5.71 -1.22 -2.67
N THR A 173 -6.74 -0.74 -3.35
CA THR A 173 -7.16 -1.30 -4.64
C THR A 173 -6.08 -1.14 -5.70
N GLN A 174 -5.44 0.02 -5.81
CA GLN A 174 -4.39 0.26 -6.80
C GLN A 174 -3.11 -0.50 -6.47
N VAL A 175 -2.73 -0.57 -5.19
CA VAL A 175 -1.59 -1.38 -4.75
C VAL A 175 -1.81 -2.86 -5.08
N VAL A 176 -2.99 -3.42 -4.73
CA VAL A 176 -3.31 -4.82 -5.05
C VAL A 176 -3.29 -5.07 -6.56
N LYS A 177 -3.79 -4.14 -7.37
CA LYS A 177 -3.75 -4.21 -8.84
C LYS A 177 -2.30 -4.24 -9.33
N GLN A 178 -1.43 -3.39 -8.81
CA GLN A 178 -0.03 -3.28 -9.19
C GLN A 178 0.78 -4.54 -8.82
N ILE A 179 0.70 -5.01 -7.57
CA ILE A 179 1.41 -6.22 -7.15
C ILE A 179 0.91 -7.46 -7.89
N THR A 180 -0.39 -7.52 -8.22
CA THR A 180 -0.97 -8.58 -9.05
C THR A 180 -0.40 -8.54 -10.45
N ALA A 181 -0.33 -7.38 -11.08
CA ALA A 181 0.20 -7.21 -12.43
C ALA A 181 1.69 -7.58 -12.50
N ALA A 182 2.49 -7.18 -11.50
CA ALA A 182 3.89 -7.55 -11.40
C ALA A 182 4.07 -9.07 -11.28
N CYS A 183 3.36 -9.70 -10.33
CA CYS A 183 3.40 -11.16 -10.15
C CYS A 183 2.91 -11.92 -11.40
N ALA A 184 1.88 -11.42 -12.09
CA ALA A 184 1.36 -12.04 -13.30
C ALA A 184 2.36 -11.99 -14.46
N LYS A 185 3.07 -10.87 -14.63
CA LYS A 185 4.16 -10.73 -15.62
C LYS A 185 5.29 -11.71 -15.33
N ASP A 186 5.71 -11.81 -14.08
CA ASP A 186 6.75 -12.74 -13.65
C ASP A 186 6.36 -14.20 -13.88
N ASN A 187 5.13 -14.57 -13.52
CA ASN A 187 4.63 -15.91 -13.73
C ASN A 187 4.46 -16.25 -15.22
N ALA A 188 4.12 -15.26 -16.07
CA ALA A 188 4.12 -15.41 -17.51
C ALA A 188 5.54 -15.68 -18.06
N ALA A 189 6.53 -14.93 -17.59
CA ALA A 189 7.93 -15.12 -17.97
C ALA A 189 8.45 -16.51 -17.55
N ILE A 190 8.19 -16.95 -16.32
CA ILE A 190 8.53 -18.28 -15.84
C ILE A 190 7.89 -19.36 -16.71
N GLY A 191 6.60 -19.20 -17.03
CA GLY A 191 5.88 -20.14 -17.89
C GLY A 191 6.44 -20.21 -19.31
N ALA A 192 6.90 -19.08 -19.86
CA ALA A 192 7.49 -19.01 -21.19
C ALA A 192 8.84 -19.73 -21.29
N VAL A 193 9.69 -19.58 -20.25
CA VAL A 193 11.07 -20.11 -20.23
C VAL A 193 11.14 -21.57 -19.80
N SER A 194 10.08 -22.11 -19.18
CA SER A 194 10.05 -23.48 -18.66
C SER A 194 10.17 -24.51 -19.79
N LEU A 195 11.34 -25.17 -19.87
CA LEU A 195 11.62 -26.21 -20.87
C LEU A 195 11.06 -27.58 -20.46
N LEU A 196 11.00 -27.88 -19.16
CA LEU A 196 10.52 -29.15 -18.63
C LEU A 196 9.09 -29.01 -18.10
N PRO A 197 8.14 -29.88 -18.49
CA PRO A 197 6.79 -29.84 -17.95
C PRO A 197 6.77 -30.00 -16.43
N GLY A 198 6.21 -29.00 -15.72
CA GLY A 198 6.03 -29.02 -14.27
C GLY A 198 7.20 -28.53 -13.43
N SER A 199 8.35 -28.19 -14.02
CA SER A 199 9.49 -27.60 -13.28
C SER A 199 9.22 -26.18 -12.78
N ASP A 200 8.29 -25.47 -13.41
CA ASP A 200 7.81 -24.12 -13.08
C ASP A 200 6.82 -24.09 -11.91
N MET A 201 6.18 -25.23 -11.60
CA MET A 201 5.11 -25.30 -10.61
C MET A 201 5.52 -24.82 -9.20
N PRO A 202 6.65 -25.26 -8.61
CA PRO A 202 7.01 -24.81 -7.25
C PRO A 202 7.24 -23.30 -7.18
N LEU A 203 7.91 -22.73 -8.16
CA LEU A 203 8.23 -21.28 -8.16
C LEU A 203 6.97 -20.43 -8.37
N MET A 204 6.11 -20.83 -9.30
CA MET A 204 4.82 -20.14 -9.51
C MET A 204 3.93 -20.25 -8.28
N THR A 205 3.88 -21.40 -7.61
CA THR A 205 3.10 -21.56 -6.39
C THR A 205 3.64 -20.69 -5.26
N ALA A 206 4.95 -20.63 -5.07
CA ALA A 206 5.58 -19.77 -4.09
C ALA A 206 5.23 -18.30 -4.31
N ARG A 207 5.31 -17.81 -5.56
CA ARG A 207 4.92 -16.44 -5.91
C ARG A 207 3.43 -16.16 -5.68
N GLN A 208 2.57 -17.14 -5.93
CA GLN A 208 1.13 -17.00 -5.65
C GLN A 208 0.84 -16.94 -4.16
N ILE A 209 1.55 -17.72 -3.32
CA ILE A 209 1.44 -17.64 -1.87
C ILE A 209 1.87 -16.25 -1.40
N ARG A 210 3.02 -15.75 -1.87
CA ARG A 210 3.50 -14.41 -1.53
C ARG A 210 2.48 -13.34 -1.94
N LEU A 211 1.98 -13.39 -3.16
CA LEU A 211 0.95 -12.46 -3.62
C LEU A 211 -0.30 -12.48 -2.73
N ALA A 212 -0.71 -13.68 -2.28
CA ALA A 212 -1.85 -13.81 -1.38
C ALA A 212 -1.58 -13.17 -0.02
N LEU A 213 -0.38 -13.36 0.52
CA LEU A 213 0.07 -12.72 1.77
C LEU A 213 0.13 -11.21 1.63
N ASP A 214 0.69 -10.70 0.54
CA ASP A 214 0.79 -9.25 0.27
C ASP A 214 -0.61 -8.63 0.12
N ILE A 215 -1.55 -9.30 -0.56
CA ILE A 215 -2.95 -8.83 -0.68
C ILE A 215 -3.62 -8.78 0.69
N THR A 216 -3.49 -9.82 1.52
CA THR A 216 -4.13 -9.85 2.85
C THR A 216 -3.47 -8.85 3.80
N ALA A 217 -2.14 -8.68 3.71
CA ALA A 217 -1.40 -7.67 4.46
C ALA A 217 -1.83 -6.24 4.10
N ALA A 218 -2.09 -5.94 2.80
CA ALA A 218 -2.61 -4.65 2.36
C ALA A 218 -3.97 -4.28 3.00
N TYR A 219 -4.73 -5.28 3.45
CA TYR A 219 -5.97 -5.10 4.20
C TYR A 219 -5.79 -5.19 5.73
N ASN A 220 -4.53 -5.17 6.20
CA ASN A 220 -4.17 -5.33 7.62
C ASN A 220 -4.77 -6.63 8.22
N ILE A 221 -4.76 -7.70 7.42
CA ILE A 221 -5.22 -9.03 7.82
C ILE A 221 -4.01 -9.93 7.95
N ASN A 222 -3.70 -10.34 9.19
CA ASN A 222 -2.65 -11.30 9.46
C ASN A 222 -3.17 -12.71 9.14
N MET A 223 -2.71 -13.28 8.05
CA MET A 223 -2.96 -14.68 7.71
C MET A 223 -1.66 -15.48 7.83
N ASN A 224 -1.77 -16.69 8.36
CA ASN A 224 -0.67 -17.62 8.33
C ASN A 224 -0.59 -18.32 6.96
N VAL A 225 0.57 -18.87 6.65
CA VAL A 225 0.86 -19.52 5.38
C VAL A 225 -0.04 -20.73 5.19
N GLU A 226 -0.38 -21.43 6.26
CA GLU A 226 -1.25 -22.61 6.26
C GLU A 226 -2.66 -22.26 5.77
N THR A 227 -3.27 -21.19 6.32
CA THR A 227 -4.60 -20.71 5.90
C THR A 227 -4.60 -20.27 4.43
N ILE A 228 -3.51 -19.61 3.98
CA ILE A 228 -3.37 -19.23 2.57
C ILE A 228 -3.20 -20.46 1.68
N ALA A 229 -2.43 -21.45 2.11
CA ALA A 229 -2.25 -22.70 1.37
C ALA A 229 -3.58 -23.46 1.23
N GLU A 230 -4.41 -23.49 2.27
CA GLU A 230 -5.77 -24.03 2.22
C GLU A 230 -6.66 -23.27 1.23
N LEU A 231 -6.67 -21.95 1.30
CA LEU A 231 -7.42 -21.08 0.39
C LEU A 231 -6.97 -21.28 -1.06
N LEU A 232 -5.67 -21.34 -1.31
CA LEU A 232 -5.10 -21.65 -2.62
C LEU A 232 -5.38 -23.07 -3.06
N GLY A 233 -5.47 -24.03 -2.12
CA GLY A 233 -5.88 -25.42 -2.39
C GLY A 233 -7.31 -25.49 -2.92
N VAL A 234 -8.23 -24.76 -2.31
CA VAL A 234 -9.62 -24.65 -2.77
C VAL A 234 -9.69 -23.98 -4.15
N VAL A 235 -8.96 -22.89 -4.35
CA VAL A 235 -8.84 -22.24 -5.66
C VAL A 235 -8.15 -23.16 -6.66
N GLY A 236 -7.11 -23.89 -6.23
CA GLY A 236 -6.31 -24.79 -7.03
C GLY A 236 -7.05 -26.07 -7.46
N ALA A 237 -8.02 -26.55 -6.69
CA ALA A 237 -8.89 -27.65 -7.13
C ALA A 237 -9.67 -27.26 -8.41
N GLY A 238 -10.07 -25.99 -8.54
CA GLY A 238 -10.57 -25.43 -9.81
C GLY A 238 -9.49 -25.33 -10.91
N PHE A 239 -8.19 -25.30 -10.54
CA PHE A 239 -7.07 -25.32 -11.48
C PHE A 239 -6.71 -26.74 -11.98
N GLY A 240 -7.07 -27.80 -11.27
CA GLY A 240 -6.88 -29.18 -11.71
C GLY A 240 -7.51 -29.43 -13.09
N TYR A 241 -8.66 -28.83 -13.34
CA TYR A 241 -9.32 -28.86 -14.66
C TYR A 241 -8.48 -28.21 -15.77
N ARG A 242 -7.68 -27.19 -15.42
CA ARG A 242 -6.78 -26.49 -16.36
C ARG A 242 -5.51 -27.29 -16.67
N THR A 243 -5.09 -28.20 -15.79
CA THR A 243 -3.94 -29.09 -16.04
C THR A 243 -4.25 -30.07 -17.18
N VAL A 244 -5.48 -30.54 -17.25
CA VAL A 244 -5.94 -31.39 -18.37
C VAL A 244 -5.92 -30.59 -19.69
N ALA A 245 -6.39 -29.35 -19.69
CA ALA A 245 -6.32 -28.47 -20.88
C ALA A 245 -4.87 -28.16 -21.31
N ARG A 246 -3.92 -28.08 -20.36
CA ARG A 246 -2.48 -27.92 -20.65
C ARG A 246 -1.88 -29.11 -21.38
N THR A 247 -2.30 -30.32 -21.05
CA THR A 247 -1.79 -31.55 -21.69
C THR A 247 -2.19 -31.59 -23.16
N VAL A 248 -3.41 -31.17 -23.46
CA VAL A 248 -3.93 -31.11 -24.83
C VAL A 248 -3.26 -29.97 -25.64
N ALA A 249 -2.99 -28.82 -25.01
CA ALA A 249 -2.37 -27.68 -25.67
C ALA A 249 -0.86 -27.84 -25.92
N GLY A 250 -0.19 -28.73 -25.18
CA GLY A 250 1.24 -29.08 -25.38
C GLY A 250 1.52 -29.85 -26.65
N THR A 251 0.49 -30.31 -27.35
CA THR A 251 0.61 -31.09 -28.61
C THR A 251 0.72 -30.20 -29.86
N VAL A 252 0.54 -28.86 -29.75
CA VAL A 252 0.67 -27.95 -30.89
C VAL A 252 2.10 -27.44 -31.00
N PRO A 253 2.88 -27.85 -32.03
CA PRO A 253 4.25 -27.41 -32.20
C PRO A 253 4.32 -25.89 -32.45
N GLY A 254 5.25 -25.19 -31.77
CA GLY A 254 5.53 -23.77 -31.99
C GLY A 254 4.77 -22.77 -31.12
N PHE A 255 3.60 -23.09 -30.54
CA PHE A 255 2.79 -22.17 -29.72
C PHE A 255 2.77 -22.51 -28.21
N GLY A 256 3.41 -23.58 -27.80
CA GLY A 256 3.35 -24.06 -26.41
C GLY A 256 3.85 -23.07 -25.36
N TRP A 257 4.86 -22.26 -25.68
CA TRP A 257 5.41 -21.23 -24.79
C TRP A 257 4.43 -20.07 -24.56
N ALA A 258 3.78 -19.59 -25.63
CA ALA A 258 2.82 -18.50 -25.54
C ALA A 258 1.58 -18.88 -24.71
N LEU A 259 1.13 -20.14 -24.88
CA LEU A 259 0.02 -20.67 -24.11
C LEU A 259 0.39 -20.84 -22.63
N LYS A 260 1.59 -21.33 -22.32
CA LYS A 260 2.09 -21.44 -20.92
C LYS A 260 2.19 -20.07 -20.26
N ALA A 261 2.75 -19.06 -20.97
CA ALA A 261 2.82 -17.69 -20.50
C ALA A 261 1.41 -17.10 -20.23
N GLY A 262 0.50 -17.25 -21.17
CA GLY A 262 -0.88 -16.79 -21.03
C GLY A 262 -1.62 -17.44 -19.86
N MET A 263 -1.41 -18.72 -19.64
CA MET A 263 -2.00 -19.45 -18.50
C MET A 263 -1.41 -19.00 -17.15
N GLY A 264 -0.11 -18.74 -17.08
CA GLY A 264 0.56 -18.19 -15.90
C GLY A 264 0.00 -16.80 -15.56
N TYR A 265 -0.14 -15.94 -16.55
CA TYR A 265 -0.71 -14.61 -16.41
C TYR A 265 -2.18 -14.64 -15.95
N ALA A 266 -3.04 -15.30 -16.70
CA ALA A 266 -4.48 -15.38 -16.41
C ALA A 266 -4.77 -16.09 -15.08
N GLY A 267 -4.00 -17.14 -14.77
CA GLY A 267 -4.09 -17.87 -13.50
C GLY A 267 -3.80 -16.96 -12.32
N THR A 268 -2.74 -16.17 -12.38
CA THR A 268 -2.37 -15.23 -11.33
C THR A 268 -3.44 -14.17 -11.09
N HIS A 269 -3.97 -13.56 -12.16
CA HIS A 269 -5.06 -12.60 -12.03
C HIS A 269 -6.34 -13.19 -11.44
N THR A 270 -6.67 -14.43 -11.80
CA THR A 270 -7.85 -15.12 -11.25
C THR A 270 -7.68 -15.38 -9.75
N THR A 271 -6.51 -15.88 -9.35
CA THR A 271 -6.19 -16.12 -7.93
C THR A 271 -6.23 -14.84 -7.14
N ALA A 272 -5.59 -13.77 -7.63
CA ALA A 272 -5.58 -12.47 -6.98
C ALA A 272 -6.99 -11.89 -6.79
N ARG A 273 -7.87 -12.00 -7.79
CA ARG A 273 -9.26 -11.54 -7.68
C ARG A 273 -10.03 -12.23 -6.55
N VAL A 274 -9.86 -13.53 -6.42
CA VAL A 274 -10.53 -14.31 -5.35
C VAL A 274 -10.03 -13.88 -3.98
N ILE A 275 -8.70 -13.77 -3.81
CA ILE A 275 -8.09 -13.37 -2.54
C ILE A 275 -8.43 -11.92 -2.20
N HIS A 276 -8.39 -11.03 -3.18
CA HIS A 276 -8.77 -9.63 -3.01
C HIS A 276 -10.24 -9.48 -2.56
N ALA A 277 -11.15 -10.20 -3.22
CA ALA A 277 -12.57 -10.20 -2.83
C ALA A 277 -12.77 -10.74 -1.40
N TYR A 278 -12.04 -11.78 -1.03
CA TYR A 278 -12.05 -12.34 0.31
C TYR A 278 -11.53 -11.35 1.35
N ALA A 279 -10.36 -10.74 1.11
CA ALA A 279 -9.76 -9.77 2.00
C ALA A 279 -10.66 -8.54 2.20
N ARG A 280 -11.23 -8.01 1.11
CA ARG A 280 -12.19 -6.90 1.17
C ARG A 280 -13.40 -7.23 2.03
N LYS A 281 -14.00 -8.41 1.85
CA LYS A 281 -15.16 -8.84 2.65
C LYS A 281 -14.85 -8.96 4.15
N ILE A 282 -13.64 -9.40 4.51
CA ILE A 282 -13.20 -9.45 5.91
C ILE A 282 -13.04 -8.04 6.47
N ALA A 283 -12.41 -7.14 5.72
CA ALA A 283 -12.22 -5.74 6.13
C ALA A 283 -13.57 -5.04 6.32
N GLU A 284 -14.49 -5.15 5.36
CA GLU A 284 -15.85 -4.59 5.46
C GLU A 284 -16.61 -5.10 6.70
N LYS A 285 -16.48 -6.40 7.03
CA LYS A 285 -17.09 -6.98 8.22
C LYS A 285 -16.46 -6.43 9.51
N ARG A 286 -15.14 -6.27 9.54
CA ARG A 286 -14.43 -5.70 10.70
C ARG A 286 -14.89 -4.27 10.96
N ASP A 287 -14.94 -3.46 9.91
CA ASP A 287 -15.28 -2.05 9.99
C ASP A 287 -16.76 -1.85 10.35
N GLY A 288 -17.65 -2.71 9.86
CA GLY A 288 -19.07 -2.74 10.24
C GLY A 288 -19.30 -3.09 11.72
N VAL A 289 -18.52 -4.04 12.28
CA VAL A 289 -18.60 -4.40 13.71
C VAL A 289 -18.04 -3.26 14.58
N ALA A 290 -17.00 -2.56 14.14
CA ALA A 290 -16.45 -1.42 14.86
C ALA A 290 -17.46 -0.25 14.93
N ALA A 291 -18.18 0.03 13.84
CA ALA A 291 -19.21 1.05 13.80
C ALA A 291 -20.39 0.73 14.75
N ASP A 292 -20.85 -0.53 14.78
CA ASP A 292 -21.98 -0.95 15.64
C ASP A 292 -21.60 -0.93 17.14
N SER A 293 -20.34 -1.20 17.48
CA SER A 293 -19.84 -1.13 18.85
C SER A 293 -19.71 0.32 19.37
N SER A 294 -19.34 1.27 18.52
CA SER A 294 -19.24 2.69 18.88
C SER A 294 -20.61 3.32 19.11
N THR A 295 -21.64 2.88 18.39
CA THR A 295 -23.01 3.37 18.55
C THR A 295 -23.63 2.87 19.86
N LYS A 296 -23.30 1.67 20.33
CA LYS A 296 -23.82 1.11 21.60
C LYS A 296 -23.19 1.73 22.85
N THR A 297 -21.97 2.27 22.75
CA THR A 297 -21.30 2.92 23.90
C THR A 297 -21.79 4.35 24.09
N GLY A 298 -22.34 5.00 23.06
CA GLY A 298 -22.88 6.36 23.13
C GLY A 298 -24.26 6.50 23.78
N THR A 299 -25.00 5.40 23.96
CA THR A 299 -26.39 5.43 24.47
C THR A 299 -26.51 5.07 25.96
N SER A 300 -25.39 4.74 26.65
CA SER A 300 -25.43 4.30 28.06
C SER A 300 -24.99 5.35 29.10
N SER A 301 -24.73 6.60 28.70
CA SER A 301 -24.29 7.63 29.65
C SER A 301 -25.21 8.84 29.75
N ALA A 302 -26.51 8.61 29.84
CA ALA A 302 -27.48 9.65 30.19
C ALA A 302 -28.45 9.13 31.26
N SER A 303 -27.96 8.96 32.49
CA SER A 303 -28.74 9.13 33.74
C SER A 303 -27.84 8.73 34.92
N THR A 304 -27.42 9.64 35.72
CA THR A 304 -27.55 9.75 37.16
C THR A 304 -26.49 10.73 37.67
N GLY A 305 -26.98 11.68 38.43
CA GLY A 305 -26.29 12.87 38.84
C GLY A 305 -25.28 12.72 39.96
N ALA A 306 -24.53 13.78 40.06
CA ALA A 306 -23.95 14.46 41.24
C ALA A 306 -23.10 13.67 42.24
N SER A 307 -21.86 14.03 42.33
CA SER A 307 -21.16 14.55 43.52
C SER A 307 -19.67 14.21 43.54
N ALA A 308 -18.89 15.27 43.47
CA ALA A 308 -17.56 15.58 44.05
C ALA A 308 -16.64 14.44 44.52
N THR A 309 -15.43 14.39 44.00
CA THR A 309 -14.17 14.92 44.61
C THR A 309 -12.98 14.54 43.73
N ALA A 310 -12.02 15.45 43.72
CA ALA A 310 -10.74 15.33 43.02
C ALA A 310 -9.87 14.19 43.59
N ASP A 311 -9.11 13.52 42.70
CA ASP A 311 -7.65 13.49 42.80
C ASP A 311 -7.00 12.80 41.58
N THR A 312 -6.11 13.53 40.99
CA THR A 312 -4.89 13.28 40.25
C THR A 312 -4.41 11.82 40.09
N ASN A 313 -4.32 11.32 38.84
CA ASN A 313 -3.00 11.04 38.25
C ASN A 313 -3.08 10.74 36.76
N SER A 314 -2.32 11.50 36.00
CA SER A 314 -2.16 11.44 34.56
C SER A 314 -1.25 10.30 34.13
N GLN A 315 -1.63 9.59 33.08
CA GLN A 315 -0.65 9.12 32.11
C GLN A 315 -1.22 9.30 30.72
N SER A 316 -0.64 10.26 30.05
CA SER A 316 -0.87 10.74 28.71
C SER A 316 -0.38 9.76 27.66
N ASN A 317 -1.30 9.28 26.80
CA ASN A 317 -0.95 8.87 25.45
C ASN A 317 -1.21 10.08 24.53
N THR A 318 -0.17 10.82 24.25
CA THR A 318 -0.19 11.98 23.39
C THR A 318 -0.09 11.51 21.95
N VAL A 319 -1.22 11.53 21.25
CA VAL A 319 -1.25 11.64 19.81
C VAL A 319 -1.02 13.14 19.55
N GLU A 320 0.18 13.50 19.11
CA GLU A 320 0.52 14.88 18.80
C GLU A 320 -0.05 15.24 17.41
N ILE A 321 -1.34 15.59 17.41
CA ILE A 321 -1.94 16.32 16.29
C ILE A 321 -1.62 17.79 16.56
N ALA A 322 -0.54 18.29 15.97
CA ALA A 322 -0.25 19.72 15.96
C ALA A 322 -1.25 20.44 15.04
N THR A 323 -2.46 20.65 15.53
CA THR A 323 -3.42 21.54 14.90
C THR A 323 -3.05 22.96 15.27
N THR A 324 -2.47 23.70 14.33
CA THR A 324 -2.30 25.16 14.47
C THR A 324 -3.65 25.83 14.27
N GLN A 325 -4.48 25.91 15.32
CA GLN A 325 -5.54 26.90 15.40
C GLN A 325 -4.92 28.26 15.70
N SER A 326 -4.64 29.02 14.68
CA SER A 326 -4.48 30.48 14.81
C SER A 326 -4.48 31.15 13.43
N LEU A 327 -5.63 31.27 12.82
CA LEU A 327 -5.90 32.27 11.75
C LEU A 327 -7.41 32.45 11.59
N ALA A 328 -8.07 32.91 12.63
CA ALA A 328 -9.38 33.52 12.50
C ALA A 328 -9.53 34.61 13.59
N LYS A 329 -8.89 35.73 13.38
CA LYS A 329 -9.29 37.06 13.89
C LYS A 329 -8.23 38.10 13.48
N ARG A 330 -8.41 38.64 12.29
CA ARG A 330 -8.29 40.08 12.04
C ARG A 330 -8.87 40.40 10.67
#